data_79df4c80e908601f8bd6dee7a534632d
#
_entry.id   79df4c80e908601f8bd6dee7a534632d
#
_cell.length_a   1.000
_cell.length_b   1.000
_cell.length_c   1.000
_cell.angle_alpha   90.00
_cell.angle_beta   90.00
_cell.angle_gamma   90.00
#
_symmetry.space_group_name_H-M   'P 1'
#
loop_
_entity.id
_entity.type
_entity.pdbx_description
1 polymer ?
#
loop_
_entity_poly.entity_id
_entity_poly.type
_entity_poly.pdbx_seq_one_letter_code
_entity_poly.pdbx_strand_id
1 'polypeptide(L)'
;MSGSAVEVPAARLPVRSGGTAGVGWALLAVGIWSGWFVVTRHAVSGRGTLGAADLVALRFGISGLILLPVLLRRAPCLPRGAWTEALWLVAGSGAPFALVLSLGLRLAPAAHAAALTPGTMPLFAAGFGALLLGERPGRVRGAGLGLIAAGAAALVLAHAGEGALAGHAAFLVCAAAWGIATVRMRRAGLAALDATALTCVLSLAYVPFYVLSGASHLLAAPLGELAVQAVYQGVLASAVGLLAFNRAVALLGARAPGFTALVPVLATVGAALLLAEVPGPVEVLAVAAVAAGVLLNALGGTRRVG
;
A
#
# COMPACT_ATOMS: atom_id res chain seq x y z
N MET A 1 -36.29 38.31 -3.89
CA MET A 1 -36.53 37.10 -3.09
C MET A 1 -35.15 36.41 -2.92
N SER A 2 -34.59 36.63 -1.74
CA SER A 2 -33.23 36.16 -1.37
C SER A 2 -33.35 34.75 -0.86
N GLY A 3 -32.80 33.79 -1.60
CA GLY A 3 -32.70 32.39 -1.19
C GLY A 3 -31.47 32.18 -0.29
N SER A 4 -31.71 32.08 1.01
CA SER A 4 -30.68 31.70 1.99
C SER A 4 -30.26 30.23 1.76
N ALA A 5 -29.00 30.02 1.36
CA ALA A 5 -28.39 28.71 1.35
C ALA A 5 -28.31 28.21 2.80
N VAL A 6 -28.97 27.09 3.08
CA VAL A 6 -28.83 26.38 4.36
C VAL A 6 -27.47 25.69 4.35
N GLU A 7 -26.50 26.26 5.07
CA GLU A 7 -25.26 25.57 5.42
C GLU A 7 -25.59 24.39 6.34
N VAL A 8 -25.47 23.17 5.83
CA VAL A 8 -25.50 21.95 6.64
C VAL A 8 -24.18 21.89 7.41
N PRO A 9 -24.18 22.00 8.74
CA PRO A 9 -22.94 21.89 9.52
C PRO A 9 -22.38 20.48 9.34
N ALA A 10 -21.15 20.37 8.87
CA ALA A 10 -20.41 19.11 8.91
C ALA A 10 -20.35 18.65 10.36
N ALA A 11 -21.09 17.59 10.70
CA ALA A 11 -21.10 17.01 12.01
C ALA A 11 -19.66 16.57 12.38
N ARG A 12 -19.00 17.37 13.21
CA ARG A 12 -17.74 16.98 13.86
C ARG A 12 -18.08 15.88 14.84
N LEU A 13 -17.91 14.64 14.42
CA LEU A 13 -17.96 13.52 15.35
C LEU A 13 -16.94 13.78 16.49
N PRO A 14 -17.33 13.68 17.76
CA PRO A 14 -16.42 13.89 18.87
C PRO A 14 -15.30 12.84 18.77
N VAL A 15 -14.05 13.29 18.68
CA VAL A 15 -12.86 12.42 18.77
C VAL A 15 -12.86 11.88 20.21
N ARG A 16 -13.44 10.70 20.41
CA ARG A 16 -13.36 9.98 21.67
C ARG A 16 -11.88 9.66 21.93
N SER A 17 -11.45 9.87 23.17
CA SER A 17 -10.11 9.66 23.70
C SER A 17 -9.66 8.19 23.62
N GLY A 18 -9.44 7.71 22.41
CA GLY A 18 -8.90 6.37 22.11
C GLY A 18 -7.42 6.40 21.74
N GLY A 19 -6.64 7.35 22.30
CA GLY A 19 -5.26 7.58 21.89
C GLY A 19 -4.38 6.32 21.90
N THR A 20 -4.35 5.59 22.99
CA THR A 20 -3.55 4.36 23.12
C THR A 20 -4.06 3.21 22.26
N ALA A 21 -5.38 2.98 22.24
CA ALA A 21 -6.00 1.95 21.39
C ALA A 21 -5.81 2.26 19.90
N GLY A 22 -5.96 3.54 19.48
CA GLY A 22 -5.72 3.96 18.11
C GLY A 22 -4.27 3.77 17.66
N VAL A 23 -3.31 4.06 18.53
CA VAL A 23 -1.89 3.77 18.29
C VAL A 23 -1.65 2.26 18.15
N GLY A 24 -2.23 1.43 19.00
CA GLY A 24 -2.12 -0.04 18.90
C GLY A 24 -2.62 -0.56 17.56
N TRP A 25 -3.77 -0.09 17.08
CA TRP A 25 -4.30 -0.45 15.77
C TRP A 25 -3.41 0.02 14.60
N ALA A 26 -2.85 1.23 14.70
CA ALA A 26 -1.93 1.75 13.70
C ALA A 26 -0.64 0.92 13.62
N LEU A 27 -0.05 0.59 14.77
CA LEU A 27 1.16 -0.24 14.83
C LEU A 27 0.92 -1.66 14.33
N LEU A 28 -0.25 -2.25 14.63
CA LEU A 28 -0.63 -3.55 14.08
C LEU A 28 -0.69 -3.51 12.54
N ALA A 29 -1.36 -2.52 11.96
CA ALA A 29 -1.45 -2.38 10.51
C ALA A 29 -0.08 -2.21 9.86
N VAL A 30 0.74 -1.31 10.41
CA VAL A 30 2.09 -1.03 9.93
C VAL A 30 3.00 -2.25 10.08
N GLY A 31 2.92 -2.98 11.19
CA GLY A 31 3.67 -4.22 11.41
C GLY A 31 3.31 -5.29 10.37
N ILE A 32 2.00 -5.49 10.11
CA ILE A 32 1.54 -6.43 9.08
C ILE A 32 2.07 -6.03 7.70
N TRP A 33 1.97 -4.75 7.32
CA TRP A 33 2.41 -4.31 6.00
C TRP A 33 3.93 -4.33 5.84
N SER A 34 4.68 -3.99 6.89
CA SER A 34 6.14 -4.09 6.88
C SER A 34 6.61 -5.55 6.73
N GLY A 35 6.02 -6.45 7.50
CA GLY A 35 6.30 -7.88 7.42
C GLY A 35 5.90 -8.49 6.06
N TRP A 36 4.89 -7.93 5.38
CA TRP A 36 4.49 -8.38 4.06
C TRP A 36 5.63 -8.29 3.03
N PHE A 37 6.41 -7.20 3.04
CA PHE A 37 7.59 -7.08 2.17
C PHE A 37 8.63 -8.16 2.47
N VAL A 38 8.87 -8.44 3.75
CA VAL A 38 9.85 -9.44 4.21
C VAL A 38 9.41 -10.85 3.83
N VAL A 39 8.15 -11.22 4.13
CA VAL A 39 7.58 -12.54 3.85
C VAL A 39 7.49 -12.79 2.34
N THR A 40 7.13 -11.77 1.55
CA THR A 40 7.10 -11.86 0.08
C THR A 40 8.51 -12.01 -0.47
N ARG A 41 9.48 -11.21 0.00
CA ARG A 41 10.89 -11.30 -0.42
C ARG A 41 11.47 -12.68 -0.12
N HIS A 42 11.20 -13.22 1.08
CA HIS A 42 11.63 -14.57 1.44
C HIS A 42 11.19 -15.60 0.39
N ALA A 43 9.92 -15.59 0.00
CA ALA A 43 9.39 -16.55 -0.95
C ALA A 43 10.01 -16.41 -2.35
N VAL A 44 10.12 -15.16 -2.88
CA VAL A 44 10.52 -14.93 -4.27
C VAL A 44 12.03 -14.82 -4.50
N SER A 45 12.84 -14.76 -3.45
CA SER A 45 14.32 -14.63 -3.55
C SER A 45 15.07 -15.94 -3.71
N GLY A 46 14.37 -17.06 -3.94
CA GLY A 46 14.97 -18.40 -4.03
C GLY A 46 15.20 -19.08 -2.69
N ARG A 47 14.71 -18.50 -1.58
CA ARG A 47 14.73 -19.11 -0.24
C ARG A 47 13.50 -19.97 0.03
N GLY A 48 12.40 -19.71 -0.70
CA GLY A 48 11.17 -20.49 -0.67
C GLY A 48 10.93 -21.24 -1.98
N THR A 49 9.88 -22.05 -2.01
CA THR A 49 9.45 -22.82 -3.19
C THR A 49 8.46 -22.01 -4.06
N LEU A 50 7.71 -21.10 -3.43
CA LEU A 50 6.64 -20.33 -4.09
C LEU A 50 7.19 -19.17 -4.90
N GLY A 51 6.62 -18.97 -6.10
CA GLY A 51 6.93 -17.86 -6.98
C GLY A 51 5.97 -16.68 -6.83
N ALA A 52 6.28 -15.58 -7.53
CA ALA A 52 5.44 -14.37 -7.52
C ALA A 52 3.98 -14.66 -7.94
N ALA A 53 3.77 -15.54 -8.91
CA ALA A 53 2.45 -15.90 -9.39
C ALA A 53 1.62 -16.65 -8.32
N ASP A 54 2.26 -17.55 -7.57
CA ASP A 54 1.63 -18.30 -6.47
C ASP A 54 1.17 -17.36 -5.36
N LEU A 55 2.03 -16.39 -4.97
CA LEU A 55 1.70 -15.42 -3.92
C LEU A 55 0.50 -14.55 -4.29
N VAL A 56 0.41 -14.12 -5.55
CA VAL A 56 -0.72 -13.33 -6.06
C VAL A 56 -2.00 -14.16 -6.07
N ALA A 57 -1.92 -15.43 -6.47
CA ALA A 57 -3.06 -16.36 -6.45
C ALA A 57 -3.55 -16.61 -5.02
N LEU A 58 -2.66 -16.87 -4.06
CA LEU A 58 -2.99 -17.01 -2.65
C LEU A 58 -3.62 -15.73 -2.09
N ARG A 59 -3.01 -14.56 -2.40
CA ARG A 59 -3.50 -13.28 -1.90
C ARG A 59 -4.93 -13.03 -2.34
N PHE A 60 -5.18 -13.02 -3.63
CA PHE A 60 -6.48 -12.63 -4.17
C PHE A 60 -7.47 -13.78 -4.22
N GLY A 61 -7.02 -15.03 -4.31
CA GLY A 61 -7.89 -16.19 -4.14
C GLY A 61 -8.57 -16.19 -2.76
N ILE A 62 -7.79 -16.02 -1.71
CA ILE A 62 -8.30 -16.03 -0.33
C ILE A 62 -9.03 -14.73 0.00
N SER A 63 -8.38 -13.57 -0.18
CA SER A 63 -9.00 -12.28 0.19
C SER A 63 -10.22 -11.95 -0.66
N GLY A 64 -10.21 -12.33 -1.93
CA GLY A 64 -11.36 -12.14 -2.81
C GLY A 64 -12.56 -12.95 -2.37
N LEU A 65 -12.38 -14.22 -1.98
CA LEU A 65 -13.45 -15.06 -1.43
C LEU A 65 -13.96 -14.53 -0.09
N ILE A 66 -13.08 -14.10 0.82
CA ILE A 66 -13.46 -13.50 2.11
C ILE A 66 -14.28 -12.21 1.90
N LEU A 67 -13.90 -11.38 0.94
CA LEU A 67 -14.53 -10.08 0.70
C LEU A 67 -15.72 -10.14 -0.29
N LEU A 68 -15.92 -11.25 -0.97
CA LEU A 68 -17.05 -11.44 -1.89
C LEU A 68 -18.41 -11.16 -1.23
N PRO A 69 -18.76 -11.73 -0.06
CA PRO A 69 -20.03 -11.43 0.60
C PRO A 69 -20.14 -9.97 1.02
N VAL A 70 -19.02 -9.32 1.35
CA VAL A 70 -19.00 -7.89 1.67
C VAL A 70 -19.35 -7.08 0.42
N LEU A 71 -18.70 -7.37 -0.72
CA LEU A 71 -18.99 -6.68 -1.98
C LEU A 71 -20.44 -6.89 -2.43
N LEU A 72 -20.96 -8.13 -2.39
CA LEU A 72 -22.33 -8.42 -2.80
C LEU A 72 -23.37 -7.65 -1.97
N ARG A 73 -23.16 -7.52 -0.66
CA ARG A 73 -24.04 -6.74 0.22
C ARG A 73 -23.95 -5.21 -0.02
N ARG A 74 -22.79 -4.72 -0.39
CA ARG A 74 -22.49 -3.28 -0.55
C ARG A 74 -22.66 -2.79 -1.98
N ALA A 75 -22.67 -3.68 -2.97
CA ALA A 75 -22.78 -3.34 -4.38
C ALA A 75 -23.95 -2.40 -4.73
N PRO A 76 -25.17 -2.57 -4.14
CA PRO A 76 -26.28 -1.66 -4.38
C PRO A 76 -26.06 -0.24 -3.83
N CYS A 77 -25.20 -0.09 -2.83
CA CYS A 77 -24.91 1.17 -2.13
C CYS A 77 -23.64 1.87 -2.66
N LEU A 78 -22.96 1.31 -3.66
CA LEU A 78 -21.75 1.90 -4.21
C LEU A 78 -22.06 3.22 -4.96
N PRO A 79 -21.18 4.22 -4.88
CA PRO A 79 -21.33 5.46 -5.66
C PRO A 79 -21.41 5.17 -7.16
N ARG A 80 -22.13 6.03 -7.88
CA ARG A 80 -22.16 5.96 -9.35
C ARG A 80 -20.74 6.09 -9.90
N GLY A 81 -20.35 5.19 -10.79
CA GLY A 81 -19.00 5.15 -11.35
C GLY A 81 -17.98 4.34 -10.53
N ALA A 82 -18.36 3.76 -9.39
CA ALA A 82 -17.46 2.90 -8.60
C ALA A 82 -16.82 1.79 -9.43
N TRP A 83 -17.57 1.18 -10.34
CA TRP A 83 -17.09 0.12 -11.24
C TRP A 83 -16.08 0.62 -12.27
N THR A 84 -16.21 1.86 -12.74
CA THR A 84 -15.21 2.50 -13.62
C THR A 84 -13.90 2.73 -12.88
N GLU A 85 -13.98 3.15 -11.61
CA GLU A 85 -12.81 3.33 -10.75
C GLU A 85 -12.17 2.00 -10.32
N ALA A 86 -12.94 0.90 -10.32
CA ALA A 86 -12.47 -0.41 -9.93
C ALA A 86 -11.28 -0.90 -10.78
N LEU A 87 -11.24 -0.56 -12.08
CA LEU A 87 -10.09 -0.88 -12.94
C LEU A 87 -8.79 -0.22 -12.44
N TRP A 88 -8.88 1.05 -12.03
CA TRP A 88 -7.74 1.77 -11.47
C TRP A 88 -7.32 1.21 -10.10
N LEU A 89 -8.29 0.79 -9.28
CA LEU A 89 -8.03 0.15 -8.00
C LEU A 89 -7.33 -1.19 -8.18
N VAL A 90 -7.78 -2.02 -9.12
CA VAL A 90 -7.13 -3.29 -9.46
C VAL A 90 -5.71 -3.07 -9.99
N ALA A 91 -5.53 -2.11 -10.90
CA ALA A 91 -4.20 -1.78 -11.42
C ALA A 91 -3.26 -1.25 -10.33
N GLY A 92 -3.76 -0.44 -9.38
CA GLY A 92 -2.96 0.23 -8.35
C GLY A 92 -2.76 -0.52 -7.04
N SER A 93 -3.55 -1.58 -6.77
CA SER A 93 -3.44 -2.35 -5.51
C SER A 93 -3.91 -3.80 -5.62
N GLY A 94 -4.36 -4.23 -6.81
CA GLY A 94 -4.84 -5.59 -7.09
C GLY A 94 -3.76 -6.53 -7.60
N ALA A 95 -4.18 -7.54 -8.38
CA ALA A 95 -3.30 -8.60 -8.85
C ALA A 95 -2.14 -8.10 -9.73
N PRO A 96 -2.31 -7.17 -10.71
CA PRO A 96 -1.18 -6.65 -11.48
C PRO A 96 -0.14 -5.94 -10.61
N PHE A 97 -0.59 -5.10 -9.66
CA PHE A 97 0.29 -4.44 -8.70
C PHE A 97 1.11 -5.45 -7.89
N ALA A 98 0.44 -6.45 -7.30
CA ALA A 98 1.10 -7.43 -6.46
C ALA A 98 2.08 -8.29 -7.25
N LEU A 99 1.77 -8.61 -8.52
CA LEU A 99 2.66 -9.36 -9.40
C LEU A 99 3.92 -8.56 -9.72
N VAL A 100 3.78 -7.31 -10.18
CA VAL A 100 4.91 -6.44 -10.52
C VAL A 100 5.79 -6.21 -9.28
N LEU A 101 5.19 -5.96 -8.12
CA LEU A 101 5.92 -5.76 -6.88
C LEU A 101 6.67 -7.03 -6.44
N SER A 102 6.04 -8.21 -6.53
CA SER A 102 6.69 -9.48 -6.18
C SER A 102 7.83 -9.82 -7.14
N LEU A 103 7.69 -9.50 -8.43
CA LEU A 103 8.78 -9.61 -9.40
C LEU A 103 9.92 -8.63 -9.09
N GLY A 104 9.61 -7.40 -8.69
CA GLY A 104 10.61 -6.44 -8.20
C GLY A 104 11.36 -6.95 -6.98
N LEU A 105 10.65 -7.59 -6.05
CA LEU A 105 11.23 -8.22 -4.85
C LEU A 105 12.13 -9.45 -5.15
N ARG A 106 12.09 -10.01 -6.34
CA ARG A 106 13.11 -11.00 -6.78
C ARG A 106 14.46 -10.34 -7.07
N LEU A 107 14.44 -9.07 -7.48
CA LEU A 107 15.58 -8.34 -8.02
C LEU A 107 16.21 -7.38 -7.02
N ALA A 108 15.46 -6.93 -6.01
CA ALA A 108 15.92 -5.93 -5.05
C ALA A 108 15.45 -6.24 -3.63
N PRO A 109 16.17 -5.76 -2.58
CA PRO A 109 15.88 -6.02 -1.17
C PRO A 109 14.49 -5.55 -0.71
N ALA A 110 13.99 -6.16 0.37
CA ALA A 110 12.70 -5.80 0.96
C ALA A 110 12.67 -4.35 1.49
N ALA A 111 13.80 -3.86 2.02
CA ALA A 111 13.96 -2.47 2.45
C ALA A 111 13.71 -1.48 1.31
N HIS A 112 14.27 -1.77 0.12
CA HIS A 112 14.08 -0.93 -1.08
C HIS A 112 12.63 -0.92 -1.54
N ALA A 113 11.96 -2.08 -1.54
CA ALA A 113 10.54 -2.18 -1.90
C ALA A 113 9.66 -1.33 -0.97
N ALA A 114 9.90 -1.39 0.34
CA ALA A 114 9.15 -0.62 1.33
C ALA A 114 9.42 0.89 1.24
N ALA A 115 10.65 1.30 0.94
CA ALA A 115 11.00 2.70 0.77
C ALA A 115 10.49 3.27 -0.56
N LEU A 116 10.60 2.51 -1.66
CA LEU A 116 10.27 2.99 -3.01
C LEU A 116 8.80 2.78 -3.39
N THR A 117 8.03 1.91 -2.70
CA THR A 117 6.59 1.75 -3.02
C THR A 117 5.72 2.57 -2.08
N PRO A 118 5.44 2.19 -0.81
CA PRO A 118 4.62 3.03 0.06
C PRO A 118 5.32 4.34 0.43
N GLY A 119 6.66 4.36 0.50
CA GLY A 119 7.43 5.55 0.83
C GLY A 119 7.31 6.65 -0.23
N THR A 120 7.31 6.33 -1.51
CA THR A 120 7.20 7.32 -2.60
C THR A 120 5.77 7.53 -3.11
N MET A 121 4.80 6.69 -2.73
CA MET A 121 3.39 6.84 -3.11
C MET A 121 2.86 8.26 -2.86
N PRO A 122 3.20 8.97 -1.76
CA PRO A 122 2.77 10.35 -1.56
C PRO A 122 3.24 11.33 -2.63
N LEU A 123 4.40 11.12 -3.28
CA LEU A 123 4.87 11.95 -4.40
C LEU A 123 3.92 11.84 -5.59
N PHE A 124 3.61 10.61 -5.99
CA PHE A 124 2.71 10.33 -7.10
C PHE A 124 1.28 10.80 -6.78
N ALA A 125 0.80 10.54 -5.56
CA ALA A 125 -0.51 11.02 -5.12
C ALA A 125 -0.60 12.55 -5.11
N ALA A 126 0.47 13.26 -4.75
CA ALA A 126 0.52 14.72 -4.81
C ALA A 126 0.51 15.22 -6.26
N GLY A 127 1.30 14.61 -7.16
CA GLY A 127 1.34 14.92 -8.58
C GLY A 127 -0.03 14.70 -9.24
N PHE A 128 -0.63 13.54 -9.07
CA PHE A 128 -1.97 13.24 -9.61
C PHE A 128 -3.06 14.07 -8.93
N GLY A 129 -2.92 14.39 -7.64
CA GLY A 129 -3.83 15.29 -6.92
C GLY A 129 -3.77 16.71 -7.49
N ALA A 130 -2.59 17.21 -7.86
CA ALA A 130 -2.45 18.49 -8.53
C ALA A 130 -3.11 18.48 -9.92
N LEU A 131 -2.89 17.42 -10.71
CA LEU A 131 -3.42 17.29 -12.07
C LEU A 131 -4.93 17.08 -12.11
N LEU A 132 -5.47 16.22 -11.23
CA LEU A 132 -6.86 15.77 -11.31
C LEU A 132 -7.81 16.55 -10.38
N LEU A 133 -7.30 17.15 -9.30
CA LEU A 133 -8.09 17.83 -8.26
C LEU A 133 -7.67 19.28 -8.02
N GLY A 134 -6.64 19.80 -8.72
CA GLY A 134 -6.12 21.16 -8.52
C GLY A 134 -5.49 21.38 -7.14
N GLU A 135 -5.07 20.30 -6.45
CA GLU A 135 -4.47 20.39 -5.12
C GLU A 135 -3.03 20.91 -5.19
N ARG A 136 -2.65 21.81 -4.27
CA ARG A 136 -1.27 22.24 -4.11
C ARG A 136 -0.77 21.89 -2.71
N PRO A 137 0.41 21.25 -2.57
CA PRO A 137 0.98 20.99 -1.27
C PRO A 137 1.33 22.30 -0.55
N GLY A 138 0.98 22.38 0.75
CA GLY A 138 1.51 23.45 1.62
C GLY A 138 3.02 23.30 1.83
N ARG A 139 3.68 24.28 2.42
CA ARG A 139 5.14 24.30 2.58
C ARG A 139 5.69 23.06 3.31
N VAL A 140 5.07 22.66 4.43
CA VAL A 140 5.50 21.49 5.21
C VAL A 140 5.35 20.21 4.38
N ARG A 141 4.20 20.05 3.71
CA ARG A 141 3.95 18.92 2.83
C ARG A 141 4.94 18.89 1.66
N GLY A 142 5.22 20.06 1.05
CA GLY A 142 6.22 20.19 -0.03
C GLY A 142 7.62 19.80 0.42
N ALA A 143 8.06 20.23 1.61
CA ALA A 143 9.33 19.82 2.19
C ALA A 143 9.38 18.30 2.42
N GLY A 144 8.31 17.70 2.94
CA GLY A 144 8.20 16.25 3.08
C GLY A 144 8.32 15.51 1.74
N LEU A 145 7.63 15.98 0.70
CA LEU A 145 7.74 15.42 -0.64
C LEU A 145 9.17 15.54 -1.21
N GLY A 146 9.84 16.69 -1.01
CA GLY A 146 11.24 16.87 -1.40
C GLY A 146 12.18 15.87 -0.70
N LEU A 147 11.96 15.63 0.59
CA LEU A 147 12.76 14.69 1.37
C LEU A 147 12.52 13.23 0.93
N ILE A 148 11.29 12.85 0.60
CA ILE A 148 10.97 11.55 -0.01
C ILE A 148 11.70 11.40 -1.34
N ALA A 149 11.65 12.42 -2.22
CA ALA A 149 12.29 12.37 -3.52
C ALA A 149 13.82 12.22 -3.40
N ALA A 150 14.44 12.98 -2.49
CA ALA A 150 15.88 12.92 -2.23
C ALA A 150 16.30 11.53 -1.69
N GLY A 151 15.58 10.98 -0.70
CA GLY A 151 15.84 9.65 -0.15
C GLY A 151 15.67 8.55 -1.20
N ALA A 152 14.59 8.59 -1.99
CA ALA A 152 14.37 7.64 -3.06
C ALA A 152 15.46 7.71 -4.15
N ALA A 153 15.84 8.92 -4.57
CA ALA A 153 16.91 9.11 -5.55
C ALA A 153 18.26 8.59 -5.02
N ALA A 154 18.60 8.89 -3.76
CA ALA A 154 19.82 8.38 -3.12
C ALA A 154 19.85 6.85 -3.12
N LEU A 155 18.73 6.20 -2.78
CA LEU A 155 18.63 4.74 -2.76
C LEU A 155 18.81 4.13 -4.16
N VAL A 156 18.15 4.69 -5.18
CA VAL A 156 18.25 4.20 -6.56
C VAL A 156 19.66 4.40 -7.12
N LEU A 157 20.26 5.58 -6.92
CA LEU A 157 21.58 5.90 -7.45
C LEU A 157 22.70 5.08 -6.79
N ALA A 158 22.61 4.86 -5.48
CA ALA A 158 23.59 4.06 -4.76
C ALA A 158 23.68 2.61 -5.26
N HIS A 159 22.58 2.06 -5.82
CA HIS A 159 22.49 0.65 -6.26
C HIS A 159 22.31 0.50 -7.78
N ALA A 160 22.55 1.56 -8.55
CA ALA A 160 22.33 1.53 -10.01
C ALA A 160 23.24 0.51 -10.73
N GLY A 161 24.41 0.20 -10.19
CA GLY A 161 25.37 -0.78 -10.73
C GLY A 161 25.13 -2.24 -10.33
N GLU A 162 24.21 -2.52 -9.41
CA GLU A 162 24.06 -3.84 -8.76
C GLU A 162 22.95 -4.72 -9.39
N GLY A 163 22.41 -4.36 -10.54
CA GLY A 163 21.30 -5.09 -11.20
C GLY A 163 19.93 -4.87 -10.56
N ALA A 164 19.84 -4.12 -9.45
CA ALA A 164 18.60 -3.83 -8.74
C ALA A 164 17.70 -2.80 -9.45
N LEU A 165 18.18 -2.15 -10.50
CA LEU A 165 17.48 -1.04 -11.17
C LEU A 165 16.11 -1.45 -11.70
N ALA A 166 15.97 -2.65 -12.26
CA ALA A 166 14.69 -3.17 -12.73
C ALA A 166 13.71 -3.40 -11.56
N GLY A 167 14.20 -3.84 -10.41
CA GLY A 167 13.42 -3.95 -9.16
C GLY A 167 12.95 -2.58 -8.68
N HIS A 168 13.83 -1.58 -8.65
CA HIS A 168 13.50 -0.21 -8.28
C HIS A 168 12.46 0.39 -9.23
N ALA A 169 12.59 0.18 -10.54
CA ALA A 169 11.60 0.62 -11.52
C ALA A 169 10.23 -0.03 -11.26
N ALA A 170 10.19 -1.33 -10.99
CA ALA A 170 8.96 -2.02 -10.63
C ALA A 170 8.29 -1.41 -9.38
N PHE A 171 9.07 -1.08 -8.34
CA PHE A 171 8.56 -0.45 -7.12
C PHE A 171 8.00 0.96 -7.38
N LEU A 172 8.68 1.77 -8.18
CA LEU A 172 8.20 3.11 -8.54
C LEU A 172 6.95 3.06 -9.43
N VAL A 173 6.87 2.12 -10.36
CA VAL A 173 5.65 1.86 -11.15
C VAL A 173 4.49 1.49 -10.23
N CYS A 174 4.71 0.61 -9.26
CA CYS A 174 3.72 0.26 -8.24
C CYS A 174 3.31 1.47 -7.41
N ALA A 175 4.26 2.31 -7.00
CA ALA A 175 3.97 3.54 -6.26
C ALA A 175 3.11 4.53 -7.06
N ALA A 176 3.42 4.71 -8.35
CA ALA A 176 2.65 5.56 -9.25
C ALA A 176 1.23 5.02 -9.46
N ALA A 177 1.09 3.72 -9.73
CA ALA A 177 -0.20 3.06 -9.90
C ALA A 177 -1.06 3.15 -8.63
N TRP A 178 -0.45 2.97 -7.46
CA TRP A 178 -1.15 3.13 -6.18
C TRP A 178 -1.51 4.60 -5.90
N GLY A 179 -0.62 5.54 -6.24
CA GLY A 179 -0.86 6.97 -6.10
C GLY A 179 -2.08 7.44 -6.91
N ILE A 180 -2.16 7.09 -8.19
CA ILE A 180 -3.33 7.47 -9.02
C ILE A 180 -4.61 6.78 -8.54
N ALA A 181 -4.57 5.49 -8.19
CA ALA A 181 -5.72 4.76 -7.66
C ALA A 181 -6.28 5.44 -6.38
N THR A 182 -5.39 5.89 -5.48
CA THR A 182 -5.77 6.60 -4.26
C THR A 182 -6.46 7.93 -4.56
N VAL A 183 -5.96 8.71 -5.52
CA VAL A 183 -6.57 9.99 -5.92
C VAL A 183 -7.95 9.77 -6.56
N ARG A 184 -8.06 8.77 -7.43
CA ARG A 184 -9.33 8.42 -8.09
C ARG A 184 -10.36 7.87 -7.09
N MET A 185 -9.94 7.03 -6.13
CA MET A 185 -10.78 6.58 -5.03
C MET A 185 -11.37 7.75 -4.24
N ARG A 186 -10.53 8.75 -3.89
CA ARG A 186 -10.95 9.96 -3.20
C ARG A 186 -11.93 10.79 -4.03
N ARG A 187 -11.67 10.95 -5.34
CA ARG A 187 -12.52 11.67 -6.27
C ARG A 187 -13.91 11.03 -6.39
N ALA A 188 -13.97 9.71 -6.40
CA ALA A 188 -15.22 8.95 -6.48
C ALA A 188 -15.98 8.85 -5.15
N GLY A 189 -15.40 9.32 -4.03
CA GLY A 189 -16.01 9.20 -2.70
C GLY A 189 -16.14 7.76 -2.21
N LEU A 190 -15.28 6.83 -2.72
CA LEU A 190 -15.30 5.43 -2.31
C LEU A 190 -14.76 5.29 -0.89
N ALA A 191 -15.49 4.58 -0.05
CA ALA A 191 -15.00 4.18 1.26
C ALA A 191 -13.87 3.14 1.11
N ALA A 192 -12.91 3.14 2.04
CA ALA A 192 -11.75 2.23 1.98
C ALA A 192 -12.16 0.75 1.94
N LEU A 193 -13.21 0.36 2.66
CA LEU A 193 -13.72 -1.01 2.64
C LEU A 193 -14.28 -1.39 1.27
N ASP A 194 -15.02 -0.48 0.62
CA ASP A 194 -15.60 -0.70 -0.72
C ASP A 194 -14.51 -0.83 -1.77
N ALA A 195 -13.51 0.06 -1.73
CA ALA A 195 -12.36 0.03 -2.61
C ALA A 195 -11.58 -1.30 -2.46
N THR A 196 -11.38 -1.77 -1.21
CA THR A 196 -10.70 -3.05 -0.97
C THR A 196 -11.52 -4.23 -1.45
N ALA A 197 -12.83 -4.25 -1.18
CA ALA A 197 -13.71 -5.32 -1.63
C ALA A 197 -13.72 -5.40 -3.17
N LEU A 198 -13.85 -4.26 -3.87
CA LEU A 198 -13.75 -4.18 -5.32
C LEU A 198 -12.40 -4.71 -5.81
N THR A 199 -11.29 -4.23 -5.23
CA THR A 199 -9.95 -4.65 -5.63
C THR A 199 -9.74 -6.15 -5.47
N CYS A 200 -10.04 -6.71 -4.29
CA CYS A 200 -9.79 -8.12 -4.01
C CYS A 200 -10.70 -9.04 -4.81
N VAL A 201 -11.99 -8.72 -4.90
CA VAL A 201 -12.95 -9.56 -5.63
C VAL A 201 -12.71 -9.52 -7.14
N LEU A 202 -12.44 -8.36 -7.71
CA LEU A 202 -12.13 -8.30 -9.15
C LEU A 202 -10.77 -8.93 -9.48
N SER A 203 -9.83 -8.89 -8.54
CA SER A 203 -8.56 -9.58 -8.69
C SER A 203 -8.67 -11.10 -8.62
N LEU A 204 -9.82 -11.69 -8.21
CA LEU A 204 -10.11 -13.11 -8.38
C LEU A 204 -10.02 -13.55 -9.85
N ALA A 205 -10.28 -12.65 -10.79
CA ALA A 205 -10.11 -12.92 -12.22
C ALA A 205 -8.68 -13.37 -12.59
N TYR A 206 -7.68 -13.08 -11.76
CA TYR A 206 -6.31 -13.56 -11.95
C TYR A 206 -6.21 -15.09 -11.77
N VAL A 207 -6.99 -15.68 -10.86
CA VAL A 207 -6.86 -17.09 -10.46
C VAL A 207 -7.08 -18.06 -11.64
N PRO A 208 -8.11 -17.92 -12.48
CA PRO A 208 -8.26 -18.77 -13.67
C PRO A 208 -7.04 -18.69 -14.63
N PHE A 209 -6.53 -17.49 -14.89
CA PHE A 209 -5.35 -17.32 -15.74
C PHE A 209 -4.10 -17.97 -15.12
N TYR A 210 -3.93 -17.85 -13.81
CA TYR A 210 -2.85 -18.50 -13.09
C TYR A 210 -2.94 -20.03 -13.20
N VAL A 211 -4.11 -20.62 -13.00
CA VAL A 211 -4.32 -22.07 -13.12
C VAL A 211 -4.03 -22.54 -14.53
N LEU A 212 -4.54 -21.83 -15.55
CA LEU A 212 -4.34 -22.17 -16.97
C LEU A 212 -2.88 -22.01 -17.42
N SER A 213 -2.10 -21.14 -16.77
CA SER A 213 -0.69 -20.92 -17.12
C SER A 213 0.22 -22.12 -16.82
N GLY A 214 -0.21 -23.06 -15.96
CA GLY A 214 0.61 -24.18 -15.50
C GLY A 214 1.80 -23.80 -14.64
N ALA A 215 1.95 -22.51 -14.28
CA ALA A 215 3.09 -21.98 -13.51
C ALA A 215 2.95 -22.16 -11.98
N SER A 216 2.10 -23.09 -11.53
CA SER A 216 1.83 -23.33 -10.12
C SER A 216 2.90 -24.18 -9.42
N HIS A 217 3.43 -23.67 -8.32
CA HIS A 217 4.29 -24.43 -7.41
C HIS A 217 3.60 -24.80 -6.09
N LEU A 218 2.27 -24.49 -5.95
CA LEU A 218 1.52 -24.69 -4.72
C LEU A 218 1.56 -26.14 -4.20
N LEU A 219 1.48 -27.12 -5.12
CA LEU A 219 1.52 -28.54 -4.77
C LEU A 219 2.92 -29.06 -4.41
N ALA A 220 3.96 -28.36 -4.86
CA ALA A 220 5.35 -28.70 -4.56
C ALA A 220 5.85 -28.03 -3.27
N ALA A 221 5.17 -27.01 -2.79
CA ALA A 221 5.56 -26.25 -1.61
C ALA A 221 5.31 -27.01 -0.31
N PRO A 222 6.23 -26.94 0.67
CA PRO A 222 5.98 -27.46 2.00
C PRO A 222 4.73 -26.85 2.64
N LEU A 223 3.93 -27.66 3.34
CA LEU A 223 2.68 -27.19 3.97
C LEU A 223 2.89 -26.00 4.90
N GLY A 224 4.02 -25.93 5.61
CA GLY A 224 4.35 -24.80 6.48
C GLY A 224 4.53 -23.49 5.71
N GLU A 225 5.27 -23.54 4.58
CA GLU A 225 5.43 -22.38 3.70
C GLU A 225 4.09 -21.94 3.11
N LEU A 226 3.33 -22.91 2.60
CA LEU A 226 2.01 -22.64 2.02
C LEU A 226 1.07 -22.00 3.05
N ALA A 227 1.01 -22.53 4.27
CA ALA A 227 0.17 -22.00 5.35
C ALA A 227 0.57 -20.57 5.75
N VAL A 228 1.87 -20.32 5.93
CA VAL A 228 2.38 -18.98 6.25
C VAL A 228 2.02 -17.99 5.14
N GLN A 229 2.26 -18.33 3.87
CA GLN A 229 1.95 -17.44 2.76
C GLN A 229 0.44 -17.26 2.58
N ALA A 230 -0.38 -18.31 2.70
CA ALA A 230 -1.83 -18.22 2.61
C ALA A 230 -2.41 -17.29 3.68
N VAL A 231 -2.00 -17.45 4.93
CA VAL A 231 -2.44 -16.59 6.04
C VAL A 231 -1.92 -15.17 5.87
N TYR A 232 -0.65 -15.02 5.56
CA TYR A 232 -0.04 -13.68 5.47
C TYR A 232 -0.58 -12.89 4.28
N GLN A 233 -0.55 -13.47 3.08
CA GLN A 233 -1.01 -12.83 1.86
C GLN A 233 -2.54 -12.64 1.83
N GLY A 234 -3.28 -13.73 2.09
CA GLY A 234 -4.72 -13.76 1.91
C GLY A 234 -5.50 -13.11 3.04
N VAL A 235 -5.04 -13.23 4.29
CA VAL A 235 -5.77 -12.76 5.47
C VAL A 235 -5.13 -11.53 6.09
N LEU A 236 -3.86 -11.61 6.50
CA LEU A 236 -3.23 -10.54 7.28
C LEU A 236 -3.04 -9.27 6.45
N ALA A 237 -2.34 -9.36 5.32
CA ALA A 237 -2.00 -8.18 4.52
C ALA A 237 -3.23 -7.54 3.85
N SER A 238 -4.22 -8.34 3.49
CA SER A 238 -5.40 -7.87 2.74
C SER A 238 -6.56 -7.46 3.63
N ALA A 239 -6.98 -8.33 4.59
CA ALA A 239 -8.16 -8.07 5.41
C ALA A 239 -7.80 -7.43 6.75
N VAL A 240 -6.94 -8.08 7.56
CA VAL A 240 -6.65 -7.63 8.93
C VAL A 240 -5.89 -6.30 8.93
N GLY A 241 -4.88 -6.15 8.08
CA GLY A 241 -4.11 -4.91 7.98
C GLY A 241 -4.98 -3.70 7.62
N LEU A 242 -5.91 -3.87 6.66
CA LEU A 242 -6.84 -2.82 6.30
C LEU A 242 -7.84 -2.51 7.43
N LEU A 243 -8.44 -3.53 8.06
CA LEU A 243 -9.36 -3.33 9.18
C LEU A 243 -8.65 -2.61 10.33
N ALA A 244 -7.43 -3.01 10.64
CA ALA A 244 -6.60 -2.37 11.67
C ALA A 244 -6.33 -0.90 11.33
N PHE A 245 -5.93 -0.60 10.10
CA PHE A 245 -5.69 0.78 9.67
C PHE A 245 -6.96 1.64 9.67
N ASN A 246 -8.08 1.10 9.16
CA ASN A 246 -9.36 1.80 9.20
C ASN A 246 -9.80 2.10 10.65
N ARG A 247 -9.55 1.16 11.58
CA ARG A 247 -9.83 1.38 13.00
C ARG A 247 -8.92 2.45 13.59
N ALA A 248 -7.64 2.45 13.22
CA ALA A 248 -6.71 3.51 13.60
C ALA A 248 -7.18 4.89 13.08
N VAL A 249 -7.60 4.98 11.81
CA VAL A 249 -8.14 6.22 11.23
C VAL A 249 -9.40 6.68 11.96
N ALA A 250 -10.29 5.77 12.33
CA ALA A 250 -11.50 6.12 13.08
C ALA A 250 -11.19 6.68 14.49
N LEU A 251 -10.11 6.22 15.13
CA LEU A 251 -9.71 6.63 16.49
C LEU A 251 -8.75 7.83 16.51
N LEU A 252 -7.82 7.92 15.55
CA LEU A 252 -6.75 8.94 15.51
C LEU A 252 -7.02 10.06 14.49
N GLY A 253 -7.99 9.87 13.59
CA GLY A 253 -8.29 10.81 12.52
C GLY A 253 -7.11 11.06 11.60
N ALA A 254 -6.81 12.33 11.34
CA ALA A 254 -5.73 12.77 10.44
C ALA A 254 -4.30 12.38 10.91
N ARG A 255 -4.12 11.87 12.13
CA ARG A 255 -2.81 11.41 12.64
C ARG A 255 -2.46 9.99 12.18
N ALA A 256 -3.45 9.15 11.87
CA ALA A 256 -3.24 7.75 11.50
C ALA A 256 -2.31 7.56 10.28
N PRO A 257 -2.43 8.31 9.18
CA PRO A 257 -1.52 8.18 8.05
C PRO A 257 -0.05 8.43 8.36
N GLY A 258 0.27 9.22 9.40
CA GLY A 258 1.64 9.45 9.83
C GLY A 258 2.38 8.18 10.27
N PHE A 259 1.64 7.18 10.78
CA PHE A 259 2.23 5.90 11.20
C PHE A 259 2.79 5.09 10.02
N THR A 260 2.32 5.31 8.78
CA THR A 260 2.86 4.62 7.60
C THR A 260 4.32 4.97 7.32
N ALA A 261 4.83 6.06 7.89
CA ALA A 261 6.26 6.41 7.88
C ALA A 261 7.15 5.31 8.52
N LEU A 262 6.59 4.49 9.41
CA LEU A 262 7.29 3.38 10.03
C LEU A 262 7.42 2.15 9.10
N VAL A 263 6.64 2.06 8.03
CA VAL A 263 6.67 0.88 7.13
C VAL A 263 8.06 0.62 6.55
N PRO A 264 8.74 1.59 5.92
CA PRO A 264 10.08 1.35 5.40
C PRO A 264 11.09 1.03 6.51
N VAL A 265 10.97 1.64 7.69
CA VAL A 265 11.86 1.39 8.83
C VAL A 265 11.71 -0.04 9.35
N LEU A 266 10.47 -0.46 9.66
CA LEU A 266 10.21 -1.80 10.19
C LEU A 266 10.46 -2.90 9.14
N ALA A 267 10.23 -2.64 7.86
CA ALA A 267 10.57 -3.57 6.79
C ALA A 267 12.10 -3.75 6.68
N THR A 268 12.87 -2.67 6.81
CA THR A 268 14.34 -2.73 6.81
C THR A 268 14.86 -3.53 8.01
N VAL A 269 14.35 -3.25 9.20
CA VAL A 269 14.72 -4.02 10.41
C VAL A 269 14.31 -5.50 10.26
N GLY A 270 13.11 -5.77 9.80
CA GLY A 270 12.63 -7.14 9.55
C GLY A 270 13.46 -7.88 8.50
N ALA A 271 13.87 -7.22 7.42
CA ALA A 271 14.73 -7.77 6.39
C ALA A 271 16.14 -8.10 6.93
N ALA A 272 16.71 -7.21 7.74
CA ALA A 272 18.01 -7.45 8.38
C ALA A 272 17.97 -8.65 9.33
N LEU A 273 16.93 -8.75 10.16
CA LEU A 273 16.81 -9.80 11.17
C LEU A 273 16.41 -11.17 10.59
N LEU A 274 15.51 -11.19 9.63
CA LEU A 274 14.88 -12.43 9.14
C LEU A 274 15.48 -12.91 7.81
N LEU A 275 16.04 -11.99 7.01
CA LEU A 275 16.60 -12.29 5.70
C LEU A 275 18.11 -12.07 5.63
N ALA A 276 18.75 -11.62 6.71
CA ALA A 276 20.15 -11.21 6.73
C ALA A 276 20.48 -10.16 5.64
N GLU A 277 19.46 -9.35 5.22
CA GLU A 277 19.64 -8.21 4.32
C GLU A 277 20.01 -6.99 5.16
N VAL A 278 21.30 -6.90 5.55
CA VAL A 278 21.80 -5.81 6.40
C VAL A 278 21.99 -4.55 5.55
N PRO A 279 21.29 -3.44 5.87
CA PRO A 279 21.40 -2.22 5.07
C PRO A 279 22.74 -1.53 5.27
N GLY A 280 23.32 -1.01 4.18
CA GLY A 280 24.47 -0.13 4.24
C GLY A 280 24.14 1.27 4.77
N PRO A 281 25.16 2.10 5.09
CA PRO A 281 24.93 3.45 5.64
C PRO A 281 24.07 4.35 4.74
N VAL A 282 24.25 4.27 3.42
CA VAL A 282 23.47 5.06 2.45
C VAL A 282 22.02 4.61 2.45
N GLU A 283 21.75 3.31 2.52
CA GLU A 283 20.38 2.76 2.61
C GLU A 283 19.68 3.21 3.89
N VAL A 284 20.38 3.17 5.02
CA VAL A 284 19.83 3.63 6.31
C VAL A 284 19.45 5.11 6.23
N LEU A 285 20.32 5.96 5.70
CA LEU A 285 20.04 7.40 5.53
C LEU A 285 18.89 7.65 4.54
N ALA A 286 18.86 6.91 3.44
CA ALA A 286 17.80 7.02 2.44
C ALA A 286 16.44 6.60 3.01
N VAL A 287 16.37 5.46 3.71
CA VAL A 287 15.15 4.99 4.38
C VAL A 287 14.69 5.98 5.47
N ALA A 288 15.62 6.51 6.26
CA ALA A 288 15.31 7.53 7.27
C ALA A 288 14.77 8.82 6.63
N ALA A 289 15.36 9.27 5.52
CA ALA A 289 14.88 10.44 4.78
C ALA A 289 13.46 10.20 4.23
N VAL A 290 13.20 9.05 3.61
CA VAL A 290 11.86 8.68 3.13
C VAL A 290 10.86 8.65 4.28
N ALA A 291 11.19 8.01 5.40
CA ALA A 291 10.30 7.92 6.56
C ALA A 291 9.99 9.31 7.15
N ALA A 292 11.00 10.14 7.34
CA ALA A 292 10.82 11.53 7.80
C ALA A 292 9.97 12.35 6.82
N GLY A 293 10.20 12.17 5.52
CA GLY A 293 9.42 12.82 4.48
C GLY A 293 7.95 12.41 4.47
N VAL A 294 7.65 11.11 4.66
CA VAL A 294 6.26 10.59 4.79
C VAL A 294 5.59 11.19 6.02
N LEU A 295 6.29 11.27 7.15
CA LEU A 295 5.77 11.89 8.37
C LEU A 295 5.46 13.38 8.16
N LEU A 296 6.38 14.16 7.59
CA LEU A 296 6.17 15.57 7.27
C LEU A 296 5.01 15.76 6.28
N ASN A 297 4.91 14.91 5.25
CA ASN A 297 3.78 14.93 4.31
C ASN A 297 2.44 14.67 5.02
N ALA A 298 2.39 13.77 6.00
CA ALA A 298 1.18 13.50 6.78
C ALA A 298 0.80 14.64 7.73
N LEU A 299 1.77 15.38 8.24
CA LEU A 299 1.55 16.55 9.11
C LEU A 299 1.18 17.81 8.31
N GLY A 300 1.51 17.86 7.03
CA GLY A 300 1.29 19.01 6.15
C GLY A 300 -0.12 19.06 5.55
N GLY A 301 -0.71 20.26 5.47
CA GLY A 301 -2.02 20.48 4.82
C GLY A 301 -1.92 20.64 3.30
N THR A 302 -3.07 20.45 2.63
CA THR A 302 -3.28 20.83 1.21
C THR A 302 -4.04 22.16 1.14
N ARG A 303 -3.71 22.99 0.14
CA ARG A 303 -4.51 24.16 -0.26
C ARG A 303 -5.21 23.82 -1.57
N ARG A 304 -6.53 24.08 -1.66
CA ARG A 304 -7.22 24.10 -2.96
C ARG A 304 -6.98 25.46 -3.61
N VAL A 305 -6.63 25.46 -4.87
CA VAL A 305 -6.64 26.67 -5.69
C VAL A 305 -8.10 26.86 -6.06
N GLY A 306 -8.72 27.90 -5.50
CA GLY A 306 -10.06 28.35 -5.89
C GLY A 306 -10.08 28.88 -7.31
#